data_80533b147d1810c95cddc5a5c6a4f1d1
#
_entry.id   80533b147d1810c95cddc5a5c6a4f1d1
#
_cell.length_a   1.000
_cell.length_b   1.000
_cell.length_c   1.000
_cell.angle_alpha   90.00
_cell.angle_beta   90.00
_cell.angle_gamma   90.00
#
_symmetry.space_group_name_H-M   'P 1'
#
loop_
_entity.id
_entity.type
_entity.pdbx_description
1 polymer ?
#
loop_
_entity_poly.entity_id
_entity_poly.type
_entity_poly.pdbx_seq_one_letter_code
_entity_poly.pdbx_strand_id
1 'polypeptide(L)'
;MTDKKISLAHGAGGALMMQLIKEIALKELSLRRAGKIGLDELDDGATITIGGKTLVFTTDGHTIKPIFFPGGDIGRLAISGTVNDLAVMGAKPLAISCAFVLEEGFPIEDLRKICRSIDATSREAGVPVIAGDTKVMERGSLDGVVIATAGVGEAKKVISDSGLRPGDKIITTGTIGDHGVAVLAHREGINLDAKLRSDVAPIWRTVEVALKVGGVTAMKDPTRGGVAAVLNEMASKAGVGIILDEAKLPIDPAVRATSEMLGIDPLQITNEGKAILAVKLKYCEKVLRAVRTTKYGKKACVIGEVTAEHPGEIIMKTVVGGSRLVESPLGDPAPRIC
;
A
#
# COMPACT_ATOMS: atom_id res chain seq x y z
N MET A 1 -3.76 14.07 22.04
CA MET A 1 -3.09 12.81 22.41
C MET A 1 -3.03 12.65 23.92
N THR A 2 -3.51 11.54 24.46
CA THR A 2 -3.40 11.19 25.89
C THR A 2 -2.06 10.52 26.18
N ASP A 3 -1.47 9.84 25.19
CA ASP A 3 -0.20 9.12 25.33
C ASP A 3 1.00 10.08 25.32
N LYS A 4 1.88 9.88 26.30
CA LYS A 4 3.12 10.66 26.44
C LYS A 4 4.32 10.04 25.71
N LYS A 5 4.19 8.85 25.16
CA LYS A 5 5.26 8.10 24.48
C LYS A 5 4.72 7.41 23.21
N ILE A 6 5.58 7.27 22.22
CA ILE A 6 5.27 6.52 21.01
C ILE A 6 5.15 5.03 21.34
N SER A 7 4.12 4.38 20.80
CA SER A 7 3.90 2.93 20.85
C SER A 7 3.85 2.34 19.44
N LEU A 8 3.89 1.03 19.30
CA LEU A 8 3.80 0.33 18.01
C LEU A 8 2.49 0.67 17.27
N ALA A 9 1.40 0.91 18.00
CA ALA A 9 0.12 1.27 17.41
C ALA A 9 0.14 2.60 16.63
N HIS A 10 1.06 3.50 16.96
CA HIS A 10 1.25 4.74 16.21
C HIS A 10 1.92 4.55 14.84
N GLY A 11 2.45 3.36 14.54
CA GLY A 11 3.00 2.99 13.24
C GLY A 11 2.11 2.03 12.41
N ALA A 12 0.90 1.73 12.89
CA ALA A 12 0.07 0.64 12.39
C ALA A 12 -0.74 0.95 11.11
N GLY A 13 -0.69 2.17 10.58
CA GLY A 13 -1.49 2.55 9.40
C GLY A 13 -2.96 2.86 9.70
N GLY A 14 -3.36 2.97 10.98
CA GLY A 14 -4.75 3.22 11.38
C GLY A 14 -4.96 4.60 12.01
N ALA A 15 -6.08 4.74 12.74
CA ALA A 15 -6.53 6.01 13.32
C ALA A 15 -5.47 6.67 14.23
N LEU A 16 -4.73 5.91 15.04
CA LEU A 16 -3.70 6.44 15.93
C LEU A 16 -2.51 7.04 15.17
N MET A 17 -2.08 6.41 14.07
CA MET A 17 -1.02 6.98 13.21
C MET A 17 -1.48 8.29 12.57
N MET A 18 -2.69 8.32 12.04
CA MET A 18 -3.27 9.53 11.46
C MET A 18 -3.40 10.66 12.48
N GLN A 19 -3.79 10.34 13.72
CA GLN A 19 -3.84 11.31 14.81
C GLN A 19 -2.44 11.84 15.14
N LEU A 20 -1.42 10.97 15.25
CA LEU A 20 -0.03 11.37 15.49
C LEU A 20 0.45 12.35 14.41
N ILE A 21 0.25 12.02 13.13
CA ILE A 21 0.67 12.87 12.02
C ILE A 21 -0.03 14.23 12.08
N LYS A 22 -1.34 14.24 12.27
CA LYS A 22 -2.14 15.48 12.34
C LYS A 22 -1.79 16.35 13.55
N GLU A 23 -1.60 15.75 14.72
CA GLU A 23 -1.37 16.51 15.96
C GLU A 23 0.09 16.94 16.15
N ILE A 24 1.04 16.25 15.54
CA ILE A 24 2.47 16.60 15.66
C ILE A 24 3.00 17.14 14.33
N ALA A 25 3.14 16.30 13.29
CA ALA A 25 3.84 16.70 12.08
C ALA A 25 3.16 17.88 11.37
N LEU A 26 1.83 17.83 11.18
CA LEU A 26 1.10 18.91 10.49
C LEU A 26 1.00 20.20 11.32
N LYS A 27 1.12 20.15 12.65
CA LYS A 27 1.12 21.37 13.48
C LYS A 27 2.48 22.03 13.53
N GLU A 28 3.57 21.26 13.58
CA GLU A 28 4.92 21.78 13.76
C GLU A 28 5.57 22.19 12.43
N LEU A 29 5.26 21.51 11.33
CA LEU A 29 5.82 21.84 10.02
C LEU A 29 5.00 22.94 9.33
N SER A 30 5.61 24.09 9.04
CA SER A 30 4.93 25.22 8.38
C SER A 30 5.01 25.18 6.85
N LEU A 31 6.12 24.68 6.27
CA LEU A 31 6.33 24.58 4.83
C LEU A 31 6.04 23.15 4.37
N ARG A 32 4.83 22.91 3.87
CA ARG A 32 4.31 21.56 3.58
C ARG A 32 3.94 21.33 2.13
N ARG A 33 4.18 22.28 1.22
CA ARG A 33 3.70 22.21 -0.16
C ARG A 33 4.71 22.80 -1.14
N ALA A 34 5.00 22.03 -2.21
CA ALA A 34 5.82 22.45 -3.34
C ALA A 34 5.04 22.44 -4.67
N GLY A 35 3.87 21.81 -4.70
CA GLY A 35 2.97 21.70 -5.85
C GLY A 35 1.51 21.69 -5.43
N LYS A 36 0.67 21.03 -6.24
CA LYS A 36 -0.77 20.97 -5.99
C LYS A 36 -1.14 20.10 -4.78
N ILE A 37 -0.47 18.97 -4.61
CA ILE A 37 -0.61 18.04 -3.49
C ILE A 37 0.62 18.17 -2.62
N GLY A 38 0.45 18.33 -1.33
CA GLY A 38 1.51 18.44 -0.32
C GLY A 38 1.22 17.52 0.87
N LEU A 39 1.85 17.81 2.01
CA LEU A 39 1.71 16.96 3.20
C LEU A 39 0.30 17.04 3.82
N ASP A 40 -0.43 18.14 3.62
CA ASP A 40 -1.78 18.33 4.16
C ASP A 40 -2.80 17.33 3.60
N GLU A 41 -2.63 16.92 2.35
CA GLU A 41 -3.51 15.98 1.67
C GLU A 41 -3.34 14.54 2.18
N LEU A 42 -2.21 14.21 2.80
CA LEU A 42 -1.89 12.86 3.29
C LEU A 42 -2.15 11.77 2.22
N ASP A 43 -1.76 12.09 0.98
CA ASP A 43 -1.81 11.18 -0.16
C ASP A 43 -0.52 10.34 -0.20
N ASP A 44 -0.42 9.33 -1.06
CA ASP A 44 0.75 8.44 -1.15
C ASP A 44 2.01 9.14 -1.69
N GLY A 45 1.88 10.39 -2.14
CA GLY A 45 2.99 11.25 -2.54
C GLY A 45 2.59 12.71 -2.66
N ALA A 46 3.58 13.56 -2.77
CA ALA A 46 3.43 14.99 -2.98
C ALA A 46 3.81 15.39 -4.41
N THR A 47 3.30 16.53 -4.88
CA THR A 47 3.60 17.03 -6.23
C THR A 47 4.59 18.19 -6.21
N ILE A 48 5.44 18.24 -7.23
CA ILE A 48 6.36 19.34 -7.52
C ILE A 48 6.14 19.76 -8.96
N THR A 49 6.01 21.07 -9.23
CA THR A 49 5.85 21.58 -10.60
C THR A 49 7.13 22.22 -11.08
N ILE A 50 7.73 21.72 -12.15
CA ILE A 50 8.97 22.21 -12.74
C ILE A 50 8.82 22.29 -14.26
N GLY A 51 8.99 23.49 -14.83
CA GLY A 51 8.96 23.68 -16.30
C GLY A 51 7.67 23.20 -16.97
N GLY A 52 6.52 23.36 -16.29
CA GLY A 52 5.21 22.91 -16.78
C GLY A 52 4.96 21.40 -16.64
N LYS A 53 5.92 20.63 -16.12
CA LYS A 53 5.76 19.21 -15.78
C LYS A 53 5.38 19.04 -14.33
N THR A 54 4.57 18.04 -14.05
CA THR A 54 4.24 17.63 -12.68
C THR A 54 5.05 16.38 -12.32
N LEU A 55 5.92 16.52 -11.33
CA LEU A 55 6.61 15.41 -10.70
C LEU A 55 5.84 15.00 -9.45
N VAL A 56 5.85 13.72 -9.15
CA VAL A 56 5.40 13.14 -7.87
C VAL A 56 6.64 12.68 -7.13
N PHE A 57 6.70 12.99 -5.86
CA PHE A 57 7.74 12.60 -4.92
C PHE A 57 7.11 11.85 -3.75
N THR A 58 7.68 10.72 -3.40
CA THR A 58 7.31 9.93 -2.21
C THR A 58 8.54 9.52 -1.42
N THR A 59 8.33 9.14 -0.16
CA THR A 59 9.36 8.55 0.70
C THR A 59 8.73 7.49 1.57
N ASP A 60 9.46 6.40 1.80
CA ASP A 60 8.98 5.27 2.56
C ASP A 60 10.09 4.66 3.43
N GLY A 61 9.72 4.07 4.56
CA GLY A 61 10.62 3.40 5.49
C GLY A 61 10.19 1.95 5.71
N HIS A 62 11.05 1.02 5.34
CA HIS A 62 10.74 -0.42 5.33
C HIS A 62 11.38 -1.13 6.51
N THR A 63 10.53 -1.79 7.30
CA THR A 63 10.93 -2.66 8.42
C THR A 63 10.04 -3.89 8.42
N ILE A 64 10.61 -5.07 8.22
CA ILE A 64 9.85 -6.32 8.18
C ILE A 64 10.56 -7.42 8.96
N LYS A 65 9.79 -8.29 9.61
CA LYS A 65 10.30 -9.45 10.33
C LYS A 65 9.44 -10.67 10.02
N PRO A 66 10.07 -11.75 9.47
CA PRO A 66 11.48 -11.86 9.06
C PRO A 66 11.81 -11.06 7.81
N ILE A 67 13.08 -10.71 7.61
CA ILE A 67 13.56 -9.93 6.46
C ILE A 67 13.53 -10.70 5.13
N PHE A 68 13.53 -12.03 5.19
CA PHE A 68 13.28 -12.95 4.07
C PHE A 68 11.99 -13.72 4.35
N PHE A 69 11.06 -13.73 3.41
CA PHE A 69 9.75 -14.34 3.58
C PHE A 69 9.26 -15.02 2.29
N PRO A 70 8.25 -15.88 2.35
CA PRO A 70 7.72 -16.52 1.13
C PRO A 70 7.21 -15.48 0.15
N GLY A 71 7.84 -15.38 -1.01
CA GLY A 71 7.46 -14.43 -2.08
C GLY A 71 8.38 -13.23 -2.23
N GLY A 72 9.26 -12.93 -1.23
CA GLY A 72 10.15 -11.78 -1.32
C GLY A 72 11.08 -11.62 -0.13
N ASP A 73 11.60 -10.42 -0.02
CA ASP A 73 12.44 -9.95 1.08
C ASP A 73 12.29 -8.44 1.24
N ILE A 74 12.95 -7.88 2.25
CA ILE A 74 12.91 -6.43 2.51
C ILE A 74 13.41 -5.59 1.32
N GLY A 75 14.33 -6.10 0.50
CA GLY A 75 14.83 -5.39 -0.68
C GLY A 75 13.78 -5.30 -1.78
N ARG A 76 13.04 -6.40 -2.05
CA ARG A 76 11.90 -6.39 -2.96
C ARG A 76 10.80 -5.47 -2.46
N LEU A 77 10.52 -5.53 -1.15
CA LEU A 77 9.52 -4.69 -0.50
C LEU A 77 9.85 -3.21 -0.70
N ALA A 78 11.08 -2.80 -0.40
CA ALA A 78 11.53 -1.41 -0.48
C ALA A 78 11.36 -0.78 -1.88
N ILE A 79 11.72 -1.52 -2.93
CA ILE A 79 11.55 -1.02 -4.29
C ILE A 79 10.08 -1.04 -4.71
N SER A 80 9.33 -2.11 -4.35
CA SER A 80 7.93 -2.23 -4.73
C SER A 80 7.06 -1.16 -4.07
N GLY A 81 7.19 -0.93 -2.76
CA GLY A 81 6.42 0.09 -2.02
C GLY A 81 6.56 1.47 -2.67
N THR A 82 7.80 1.95 -2.80
CA THR A 82 8.06 3.28 -3.40
C THR A 82 7.57 3.40 -4.85
N VAL A 83 7.71 2.34 -5.66
CA VAL A 83 7.15 2.31 -7.04
C VAL A 83 5.64 2.36 -7.01
N ASN A 84 5.00 1.69 -6.04
CA ASN A 84 3.56 1.59 -5.93
C ASN A 84 2.92 2.92 -5.52
N ASP A 85 3.53 3.65 -4.57
CA ASP A 85 3.12 5.00 -4.20
C ASP A 85 3.10 5.94 -5.42
N LEU A 86 4.20 5.96 -6.19
CA LEU A 86 4.26 6.75 -7.40
C LEU A 86 3.19 6.32 -8.41
N ALA A 87 2.96 5.01 -8.54
CA ALA A 87 2.00 4.47 -9.48
C ALA A 87 0.57 4.88 -9.13
N VAL A 88 0.15 4.77 -7.86
CA VAL A 88 -1.23 5.11 -7.46
C VAL A 88 -1.50 6.61 -7.50
N MET A 89 -0.44 7.43 -7.43
CA MET A 89 -0.51 8.87 -7.73
C MET A 89 -0.62 9.17 -9.25
N GLY A 90 -0.64 8.14 -10.11
CA GLY A 90 -0.70 8.30 -11.57
C GLY A 90 0.63 8.70 -12.21
N ALA A 91 1.74 8.58 -11.50
CA ALA A 91 3.06 8.96 -11.98
C ALA A 91 3.85 7.76 -12.49
N LYS A 92 4.47 7.91 -13.67
CA LYS A 92 5.46 6.98 -14.16
C LYS A 92 6.72 7.10 -13.30
N PRO A 93 7.13 6.05 -12.57
CA PRO A 93 8.35 6.09 -11.79
C PRO A 93 9.57 6.35 -12.68
N LEU A 94 10.50 7.21 -12.24
CA LEU A 94 11.69 7.61 -12.98
C LEU A 94 12.96 7.14 -12.29
N ALA A 95 13.05 7.32 -10.97
CA ALA A 95 14.23 7.00 -10.19
C ALA A 95 13.88 6.83 -8.70
N ILE A 96 14.73 6.10 -8.00
CA ILE A 96 14.62 5.83 -6.56
C ILE A 96 15.97 6.12 -5.91
N SER A 97 15.97 6.65 -4.70
CA SER A 97 17.11 6.59 -3.76
C SER A 97 16.85 5.47 -2.73
N CYS A 98 17.94 4.87 -2.21
CA CYS A 98 17.86 3.79 -1.25
C CYS A 98 18.95 3.95 -0.18
N ALA A 99 18.56 4.20 1.05
CA ALA A 99 19.45 4.30 2.19
C ALA A 99 19.29 3.09 3.13
N PHE A 100 20.40 2.58 3.62
CA PHE A 100 20.46 1.49 4.60
C PHE A 100 20.81 2.03 5.98
N VAL A 101 20.09 1.58 7.00
CA VAL A 101 20.50 1.66 8.39
C VAL A 101 20.68 0.22 8.88
N LEU A 102 21.90 -0.14 9.21
CA LEU A 102 22.32 -1.51 9.55
C LEU A 102 22.71 -1.60 11.01
N GLU A 103 22.40 -2.70 11.65
CA GLU A 103 22.94 -3.02 12.96
C GLU A 103 24.34 -3.58 12.85
N GLU A 104 25.25 -3.21 13.75
CA GLU A 104 26.57 -3.83 13.86
C GLU A 104 26.45 -5.35 14.05
N GLY A 105 27.14 -6.10 13.19
CA GLY A 105 27.05 -7.57 13.16
C GLY A 105 26.02 -8.11 12.18
N PHE A 106 25.31 -7.26 11.44
CA PHE A 106 24.42 -7.72 10.37
C PHE A 106 25.21 -8.50 9.30
N PRO A 107 24.76 -9.72 8.90
CA PRO A 107 25.53 -10.55 7.98
C PRO A 107 25.72 -9.92 6.58
N ILE A 108 26.95 -9.79 6.12
CA ILE A 108 27.28 -9.24 4.80
C ILE A 108 26.59 -10.04 3.67
N GLU A 109 26.47 -11.36 3.80
CA GLU A 109 25.81 -12.19 2.79
C GLU A 109 24.29 -11.91 2.71
N ASP A 110 23.66 -11.58 3.83
CA ASP A 110 22.25 -11.19 3.81
C ASP A 110 22.07 -9.81 3.18
N LEU A 111 22.94 -8.85 3.48
CA LEU A 111 22.96 -7.56 2.76
C LEU A 111 23.16 -7.75 1.26
N ARG A 112 24.06 -8.67 0.84
CA ARG A 112 24.27 -9.01 -0.57
C ARG A 112 23.03 -9.58 -1.24
N LYS A 113 22.27 -10.48 -0.54
CA LYS A 113 20.98 -11.01 -1.02
C LYS A 113 19.96 -9.89 -1.19
N ILE A 114 19.86 -9.00 -0.20
CA ILE A 114 18.96 -7.83 -0.25
C ILE A 114 19.30 -6.94 -1.45
N CYS A 115 20.58 -6.61 -1.67
CA CYS A 115 21.00 -5.79 -2.81
C CYS A 115 20.69 -6.46 -4.17
N ARG A 116 20.86 -7.79 -4.27
CA ARG A 116 20.45 -8.53 -5.49
C ARG A 116 18.95 -8.48 -5.73
N SER A 117 18.16 -8.56 -4.66
CA SER A 117 16.70 -8.43 -4.73
C SER A 117 16.27 -7.03 -5.15
N ILE A 118 16.92 -6.00 -4.62
CA ILE A 118 16.73 -4.59 -5.04
C ILE A 118 16.99 -4.46 -6.54
N ASP A 119 18.14 -4.94 -7.04
CA ASP A 119 18.50 -4.87 -8.46
C ASP A 119 17.46 -5.61 -9.34
N ALA A 120 17.09 -6.83 -8.95
CA ALA A 120 16.11 -7.63 -9.68
C ALA A 120 14.74 -6.92 -9.76
N THR A 121 14.28 -6.31 -8.65
CA THR A 121 13.00 -5.60 -8.59
C THR A 121 13.06 -4.28 -9.35
N SER A 122 14.17 -3.55 -9.26
CA SER A 122 14.42 -2.33 -10.06
C SER A 122 14.36 -2.62 -11.56
N ARG A 123 14.96 -3.71 -12.02
CA ARG A 123 14.88 -4.17 -13.41
C ARG A 123 13.45 -4.55 -13.81
N GLU A 124 12.73 -5.26 -12.95
CA GLU A 124 11.33 -5.62 -13.18
C GLU A 124 10.43 -4.38 -13.30
N ALA A 125 10.64 -3.40 -12.42
CA ALA A 125 9.92 -2.12 -12.46
C ALA A 125 10.35 -1.23 -13.64
N GLY A 126 11.59 -1.38 -14.11
CA GLY A 126 12.22 -0.49 -15.08
C GLY A 126 12.61 0.85 -14.47
N VAL A 127 12.98 0.88 -13.18
CA VAL A 127 13.26 2.10 -12.41
C VAL A 127 14.63 1.95 -11.73
N PRO A 128 15.63 2.79 -12.07
CA PRO A 128 16.95 2.70 -11.48
C PRO A 128 17.01 3.24 -10.06
N VAL A 129 17.84 2.63 -9.22
CA VAL A 129 18.32 3.23 -7.97
C VAL A 129 19.53 4.09 -8.31
N ILE A 130 19.42 5.42 -8.08
CA ILE A 130 20.43 6.40 -8.56
C ILE A 130 21.19 7.09 -7.42
N ALA A 131 20.75 6.96 -6.19
CA ALA A 131 21.38 7.53 -5.01
C ALA A 131 21.17 6.62 -3.81
N GLY A 132 22.04 6.73 -2.83
CA GLY A 132 21.94 5.95 -1.60
C GLY A 132 22.79 6.51 -0.47
N ASP A 133 22.58 5.98 0.71
CA ASP A 133 23.40 6.24 1.91
C ASP A 133 23.49 4.94 2.72
N THR A 134 24.48 4.85 3.61
CA THR A 134 24.63 3.71 4.53
C THR A 134 25.05 4.21 5.91
N LYS A 135 24.29 3.83 6.93
CA LYS A 135 24.61 4.06 8.35
C LYS A 135 24.73 2.70 9.04
N VAL A 136 25.65 2.60 9.97
CA VAL A 136 25.76 1.46 10.89
C VAL A 136 25.55 1.97 12.30
N MET A 137 24.66 1.30 13.03
CA MET A 137 24.35 1.58 14.43
C MET A 137 24.89 0.48 15.33
N GLU A 138 25.14 0.81 16.57
CA GLU A 138 25.65 -0.14 17.57
C GLU A 138 24.67 -1.29 17.77
N ARG A 139 25.19 -2.46 18.14
CA ARG A 139 24.39 -3.63 18.44
C ARG A 139 23.35 -3.36 19.53
N GLY A 140 22.09 -3.77 19.29
CA GLY A 140 20.94 -3.54 20.17
C GLY A 140 20.26 -2.18 20.01
N SER A 141 20.78 -1.28 19.13
CA SER A 141 20.15 0.00 18.82
C SER A 141 19.17 -0.08 17.65
N LEU A 142 19.19 -1.19 16.90
CA LEU A 142 18.33 -1.48 15.76
C LEU A 142 18.12 -3.00 15.71
N ASP A 143 17.01 -3.46 15.15
CA ASP A 143 16.77 -4.89 14.89
C ASP A 143 17.13 -5.21 13.43
N GLY A 144 18.42 -5.46 13.19
CA GLY A 144 18.99 -5.91 11.93
C GLY A 144 19.12 -4.82 10.87
N VAL A 145 18.07 -4.50 10.12
CA VAL A 145 18.13 -3.54 9.00
C VAL A 145 16.84 -2.75 8.85
N VAL A 146 17.00 -1.46 8.54
CA VAL A 146 15.95 -0.57 8.02
C VAL A 146 16.40 -0.08 6.65
N ILE A 147 15.48 -0.06 5.69
CA ILE A 147 15.70 0.52 4.37
C ILE A 147 14.79 1.73 4.22
N ALA A 148 15.35 2.89 3.97
CA ALA A 148 14.61 4.10 3.63
C ALA A 148 14.78 4.39 2.14
N THR A 149 13.66 4.66 1.47
CA THR A 149 13.64 4.97 0.04
C THR A 149 12.95 6.29 -0.21
N ALA A 150 13.31 6.96 -1.27
CA ALA A 150 12.52 8.04 -1.84
C ALA A 150 12.44 7.86 -3.36
N GLY A 151 11.28 8.15 -3.91
CA GLY A 151 11.01 7.98 -5.33
C GLY A 151 10.55 9.27 -6.00
N VAL A 152 10.90 9.41 -7.29
CA VAL A 152 10.40 10.48 -8.14
C VAL A 152 9.76 9.87 -9.40
N GLY A 153 8.59 10.39 -9.77
CA GLY A 153 7.87 10.01 -10.99
C GLY A 153 7.31 11.21 -11.73
N GLU A 154 6.99 11.05 -13.01
CA GLU A 154 6.35 12.08 -13.83
C GLU A 154 4.88 11.72 -14.06
N ALA A 155 3.96 12.62 -13.70
CA ALA A 155 2.53 12.46 -13.92
C ALA A 155 2.03 13.37 -15.02
N LYS A 156 1.37 12.79 -16.05
CA LYS A 156 0.57 13.58 -17.01
C LYS A 156 -0.72 14.10 -16.37
N LYS A 157 -1.29 13.30 -15.50
CA LYS A 157 -2.45 13.63 -14.69
C LYS A 157 -2.29 12.97 -13.34
N VAL A 158 -2.21 13.76 -12.29
CA VAL A 158 -2.19 13.26 -10.92
C VAL A 158 -3.56 12.68 -10.56
N ILE A 159 -3.57 11.52 -9.93
CA ILE A 159 -4.74 10.88 -9.37
C ILE A 159 -4.59 10.92 -7.84
N SER A 160 -5.49 11.61 -7.18
CA SER A 160 -5.53 11.67 -5.72
C SER A 160 -6.47 10.59 -5.17
N ASP A 161 -6.20 10.11 -3.98
CA ASP A 161 -7.05 9.17 -3.26
C ASP A 161 -8.42 9.77 -2.87
N SER A 162 -8.54 11.09 -2.80
CA SER A 162 -9.78 11.82 -2.52
C SER A 162 -10.72 12.00 -3.72
N GLY A 163 -10.39 11.42 -4.88
CA GLY A 163 -11.12 11.63 -6.12
C GLY A 163 -12.39 10.79 -6.30
N LEU A 164 -12.83 10.03 -5.31
CA LEU A 164 -14.04 9.19 -5.34
C LEU A 164 -15.30 9.99 -5.68
N ARG A 165 -16.21 9.38 -6.46
CA ARG A 165 -17.51 9.99 -6.81
C ARG A 165 -18.62 8.94 -6.74
N PRO A 166 -19.82 9.28 -6.26
CA PRO A 166 -20.95 8.38 -6.29
C PRO A 166 -21.17 7.77 -7.68
N GLY A 167 -21.39 6.45 -7.73
CA GLY A 167 -21.54 5.66 -8.95
C GLY A 167 -20.23 5.09 -9.50
N ASP A 168 -19.05 5.47 -8.96
CA ASP A 168 -17.79 4.82 -9.32
C ASP A 168 -17.78 3.37 -8.81
N LYS A 169 -17.13 2.47 -9.54
CA LYS A 169 -16.91 1.10 -9.12
C LYS A 169 -15.54 0.96 -8.46
N ILE A 170 -15.47 0.19 -7.39
CA ILE A 170 -14.23 -0.12 -6.67
C ILE A 170 -13.67 -1.42 -7.23
N ILE A 171 -12.45 -1.35 -7.77
CA ILE A 171 -11.70 -2.49 -8.31
C ILE A 171 -10.48 -2.73 -7.42
N THR A 172 -10.26 -3.97 -6.98
CA THR A 172 -8.94 -4.42 -6.53
C THR A 172 -8.18 -5.05 -7.68
N THR A 173 -6.88 -4.80 -7.79
CA THR A 173 -6.08 -5.36 -8.89
C THR A 173 -5.70 -6.81 -8.68
N GLY A 174 -5.98 -7.39 -7.51
CA GLY A 174 -5.72 -8.81 -7.21
C GLY A 174 -6.34 -9.26 -5.90
N THR A 175 -5.86 -10.37 -5.36
CA THR A 175 -6.29 -10.98 -4.10
C THR A 175 -5.96 -10.12 -2.88
N ILE A 176 -6.68 -10.30 -1.77
CA ILE A 176 -6.60 -9.48 -0.57
C ILE A 176 -5.98 -10.29 0.58
N GLY A 177 -5.05 -9.67 1.32
CA GLY A 177 -4.43 -10.22 2.54
C GLY A 177 -3.24 -11.14 2.31
N ASP A 178 -2.79 -11.32 1.06
CA ASP A 178 -1.75 -12.29 0.72
C ASP A 178 -0.42 -12.01 1.43
N HIS A 179 0.05 -10.74 1.41
CA HIS A 179 1.33 -10.36 1.99
C HIS A 179 1.37 -10.61 3.48
N GLY A 180 0.49 -9.96 4.21
CA GLY A 180 0.53 -10.00 5.66
C GLY A 180 0.29 -11.38 6.22
N VAL A 181 -0.64 -12.17 5.64
CA VAL A 181 -0.89 -13.56 6.07
C VAL A 181 0.31 -14.46 5.76
N ALA A 182 0.96 -14.31 4.58
CA ALA A 182 2.14 -15.10 4.24
C ALA A 182 3.33 -14.82 5.18
N VAL A 183 3.57 -13.54 5.49
CA VAL A 183 4.66 -13.14 6.41
C VAL A 183 4.35 -13.58 7.84
N LEU A 184 3.13 -13.37 8.31
CA LEU A 184 2.72 -13.75 9.66
C LEU A 184 2.80 -15.27 9.87
N ALA A 185 2.23 -16.05 8.95
CA ALA A 185 2.29 -17.51 9.01
C ALA A 185 3.73 -18.02 9.03
N HIS A 186 4.61 -17.44 8.21
CA HIS A 186 6.03 -17.79 8.19
C HIS A 186 6.73 -17.43 9.51
N ARG A 187 6.46 -16.26 10.07
CA ARG A 187 7.00 -15.78 11.34
C ARG A 187 6.60 -16.66 12.51
N GLU A 188 5.35 -17.08 12.56
CA GLU A 188 4.79 -17.90 13.64
C GLU A 188 5.03 -19.41 13.43
N GLY A 189 5.75 -19.81 12.37
CA GLY A 189 6.04 -21.21 12.07
C GLY A 189 4.80 -22.03 11.72
N ILE A 190 3.72 -21.37 11.28
CA ILE A 190 2.48 -22.03 10.86
C ILE A 190 2.74 -22.72 9.52
N ASN A 191 2.77 -24.05 9.56
CA ASN A 191 2.94 -24.84 8.34
C ASN A 191 1.61 -24.93 7.59
N LEU A 192 1.49 -24.11 6.56
CA LEU A 192 0.34 -24.16 5.66
C LEU A 192 0.70 -25.13 4.53
N ASP A 193 -0.13 -26.16 4.32
CA ASP A 193 -0.03 -27.05 3.14
C ASP A 193 -0.19 -26.26 1.83
N ALA A 194 -0.73 -25.07 1.90
CA ALA A 194 -0.88 -24.15 0.78
C ALA A 194 0.42 -23.38 0.51
N LYS A 195 0.75 -23.22 -0.77
CA LYS A 195 1.87 -22.40 -1.25
C LYS A 195 1.58 -20.89 -1.13
N LEU A 196 1.14 -20.45 0.05
CA LEU A 196 0.87 -19.04 0.30
C LEU A 196 2.16 -18.23 0.22
N ARG A 197 2.13 -17.18 -0.59
CA ARG A 197 3.27 -16.28 -0.80
C ARG A 197 2.79 -14.84 -0.77
N SER A 198 3.66 -13.97 -0.30
CA SER A 198 3.46 -12.53 -0.42
C SER A 198 3.20 -12.12 -1.87
N ASP A 199 2.35 -11.14 -2.03
CA ASP A 199 2.04 -10.49 -3.31
C ASP A 199 3.01 -9.36 -3.67
N VAL A 200 4.03 -9.11 -2.85
CA VAL A 200 4.97 -8.00 -3.03
C VAL A 200 5.49 -7.88 -4.47
N ALA A 201 5.17 -6.77 -5.12
CA ALA A 201 5.48 -6.55 -6.53
C ALA A 201 5.35 -5.09 -6.94
N PRO A 202 6.17 -4.61 -7.92
CA PRO A 202 6.00 -3.29 -8.52
C PRO A 202 4.81 -3.29 -9.49
N ILE A 203 3.77 -2.49 -9.21
CA ILE A 203 2.50 -2.53 -9.97
C ILE A 203 2.35 -1.43 -11.03
N TRP A 204 3.37 -0.62 -11.30
CA TRP A 204 3.25 0.47 -12.27
C TRP A 204 2.62 0.03 -13.60
N ARG A 205 3.06 -1.09 -14.18
CA ARG A 205 2.51 -1.58 -15.45
C ARG A 205 1.02 -1.92 -15.38
N THR A 206 0.55 -2.39 -14.23
CA THR A 206 -0.86 -2.71 -13.97
C THR A 206 -1.69 -1.43 -13.86
N VAL A 207 -1.16 -0.41 -13.19
CA VAL A 207 -1.80 0.90 -13.09
C VAL A 207 -1.75 1.66 -14.42
N GLU A 208 -0.62 1.62 -15.14
CA GLU A 208 -0.45 2.30 -16.43
C GLU A 208 -1.52 1.91 -17.45
N VAL A 209 -1.86 0.62 -17.56
CA VAL A 209 -2.90 0.17 -18.52
C VAL A 209 -4.29 0.66 -18.10
N ALA A 210 -4.59 0.75 -16.80
CA ALA A 210 -5.84 1.34 -16.32
C ALA A 210 -5.94 2.83 -16.67
N LEU A 211 -4.86 3.57 -16.45
CA LEU A 211 -4.77 5.01 -16.78
C LEU A 211 -4.91 5.26 -18.30
N LYS A 212 -4.33 4.40 -19.15
CA LYS A 212 -4.46 4.49 -20.62
C LYS A 212 -5.90 4.30 -21.10
N VAL A 213 -6.69 3.46 -20.45
CA VAL A 213 -8.13 3.30 -20.73
C VAL A 213 -8.89 4.55 -20.30
N GLY A 214 -8.48 5.17 -19.22
CA GLY A 214 -9.13 6.32 -18.62
C GLY A 214 -10.29 5.97 -17.69
N GLY A 215 -10.93 7.00 -17.13
CA GLY A 215 -12.06 6.82 -16.22
C GLY A 215 -11.69 6.52 -14.78
N VAL A 216 -10.42 6.36 -14.46
CA VAL A 216 -9.93 6.25 -13.08
C VAL A 216 -10.08 7.60 -12.38
N THR A 217 -10.73 7.63 -11.23
CA THR A 217 -11.04 8.82 -10.43
C THR A 217 -10.19 8.94 -9.19
N ALA A 218 -9.90 7.82 -8.53
CA ALA A 218 -9.03 7.74 -7.36
C ALA A 218 -8.28 6.41 -7.35
N MET A 219 -7.13 6.38 -6.71
CA MET A 219 -6.33 5.17 -6.47
C MET A 219 -5.61 5.26 -5.13
N LYS A 220 -5.34 4.10 -4.54
CA LYS A 220 -4.45 3.93 -3.38
C LYS A 220 -3.98 2.47 -3.31
N ASP A 221 -2.78 2.23 -2.79
CA ASP A 221 -2.32 0.87 -2.51
C ASP A 221 -2.69 0.46 -1.07
N PRO A 222 -3.22 -0.76 -0.88
CA PRO A 222 -3.74 -1.20 0.41
C PRO A 222 -2.63 -1.83 1.27
N THR A 223 -1.66 -1.02 1.69
CA THR A 223 -0.55 -1.41 2.57
C THR A 223 -1.01 -1.51 4.03
N ARG A 224 -0.39 -0.84 4.99
CA ARG A 224 -0.73 -0.92 6.41
C ARG A 224 -2.20 -0.64 6.68
N GLY A 225 -2.82 -1.51 7.48
CA GLY A 225 -4.25 -1.48 7.75
C GLY A 225 -5.14 -2.03 6.62
N GLY A 226 -4.52 -2.46 5.50
CA GLY A 226 -5.15 -3.17 4.40
C GLY A 226 -6.21 -2.38 3.65
N VAL A 227 -7.07 -3.10 2.95
CA VAL A 227 -8.19 -2.55 2.18
C VAL A 227 -9.16 -1.77 3.09
N ALA A 228 -9.34 -2.20 4.34
CA ALA A 228 -10.21 -1.53 5.29
C ALA A 228 -9.74 -0.11 5.59
N ALA A 229 -8.47 0.10 5.95
CA ALA A 229 -7.92 1.42 6.23
C ALA A 229 -8.01 2.32 4.99
N VAL A 230 -7.53 1.82 3.85
CA VAL A 230 -7.49 2.58 2.60
C VAL A 230 -8.88 3.06 2.15
N LEU A 231 -9.89 2.19 2.17
CA LEU A 231 -11.24 2.59 1.76
C LEU A 231 -11.86 3.60 2.73
N ASN A 232 -11.62 3.45 4.04
CA ASN A 232 -12.09 4.43 5.04
C ASN A 232 -11.43 5.81 4.84
N GLU A 233 -10.12 5.84 4.58
CA GLU A 233 -9.40 7.08 4.27
C GLU A 233 -9.94 7.76 3.01
N MET A 234 -10.04 7.02 1.91
CA MET A 234 -10.55 7.52 0.63
C MET A 234 -11.99 8.03 0.75
N ALA A 235 -12.89 7.28 1.41
CA ALA A 235 -14.28 7.66 1.61
C ALA A 235 -14.41 8.91 2.47
N SER A 236 -13.67 8.99 3.59
CA SER A 236 -13.64 10.14 4.48
C SER A 236 -13.13 11.41 3.78
N LYS A 237 -12.02 11.31 3.02
CA LYS A 237 -11.46 12.44 2.27
C LYS A 237 -12.41 12.94 1.17
N ALA A 238 -13.13 12.03 0.51
CA ALA A 238 -14.05 12.37 -0.56
C ALA A 238 -15.46 12.76 -0.07
N GLY A 239 -15.80 12.50 1.21
CA GLY A 239 -17.12 12.75 1.78
C GLY A 239 -18.22 11.86 1.18
N VAL A 240 -17.90 10.60 0.84
CA VAL A 240 -18.79 9.61 0.22
C VAL A 240 -18.80 8.31 1.02
N GLY A 241 -19.81 7.45 0.78
CA GLY A 241 -19.81 6.08 1.30
C GLY A 241 -19.33 5.07 0.28
N ILE A 242 -18.99 3.87 0.73
CA ILE A 242 -18.66 2.73 -0.14
C ILE A 242 -19.47 1.51 0.30
N ILE A 243 -20.09 0.84 -0.66
CA ILE A 243 -20.77 -0.44 -0.45
C ILE A 243 -19.93 -1.54 -1.05
N LEU A 244 -19.44 -2.45 -0.21
CA LEU A 244 -18.71 -3.67 -0.61
C LEU A 244 -19.68 -4.85 -0.74
N ASP A 245 -19.30 -5.82 -1.55
CA ASP A 245 -19.97 -7.10 -1.70
C ASP A 245 -19.03 -8.23 -1.25
N GLU A 246 -19.31 -8.85 -0.10
CA GLU A 246 -18.46 -9.88 0.49
C GLU A 246 -18.24 -11.05 -0.47
N ALA A 247 -19.27 -11.44 -1.25
CA ALA A 247 -19.18 -12.53 -2.22
C ALA A 247 -18.20 -12.26 -3.36
N LYS A 248 -17.86 -10.98 -3.60
CA LYS A 248 -16.94 -10.55 -4.66
C LYS A 248 -15.51 -10.28 -4.17
N LEU A 249 -15.27 -10.40 -2.87
CA LEU A 249 -13.91 -10.20 -2.34
C LEU A 249 -12.99 -11.35 -2.77
N PRO A 250 -11.89 -11.06 -3.48
CA PRO A 250 -11.00 -12.09 -3.99
C PRO A 250 -9.99 -12.52 -2.90
N ILE A 251 -10.46 -13.23 -1.90
CA ILE A 251 -9.65 -13.76 -0.80
C ILE A 251 -9.27 -15.20 -1.13
N ASP A 252 -7.96 -15.48 -1.18
CA ASP A 252 -7.48 -16.85 -1.39
C ASP A 252 -7.96 -17.78 -0.25
N PRO A 253 -8.38 -19.02 -0.53
CA PRO A 253 -8.83 -19.96 0.51
C PRO A 253 -7.80 -20.15 1.64
N ALA A 254 -6.51 -20.18 1.34
CA ALA A 254 -5.47 -20.28 2.36
C ALA A 254 -5.37 -19.03 3.23
N VAL A 255 -5.53 -17.84 2.63
CA VAL A 255 -5.61 -16.56 3.37
C VAL A 255 -6.83 -16.58 4.28
N ARG A 256 -7.99 -16.97 3.78
CA ARG A 256 -9.22 -17.06 4.57
C ARG A 256 -9.07 -18.00 5.77
N ALA A 257 -8.64 -19.24 5.54
CA ALA A 257 -8.48 -20.24 6.59
C ALA A 257 -7.47 -19.81 7.66
N THR A 258 -6.34 -19.20 7.25
CA THR A 258 -5.33 -18.70 8.19
C THR A 258 -5.84 -17.51 8.99
N SER A 259 -6.55 -16.60 8.35
CA SER A 259 -7.14 -15.43 9.01
C SER A 259 -8.21 -15.84 10.03
N GLU A 260 -9.05 -16.81 9.70
CA GLU A 260 -10.05 -17.38 10.64
C GLU A 260 -9.37 -18.05 11.85
N MET A 261 -8.29 -18.82 11.61
CA MET A 261 -7.54 -19.46 12.68
C MET A 261 -6.86 -18.44 13.62
N LEU A 262 -6.41 -17.33 13.08
CA LEU A 262 -5.72 -16.27 13.84
C LEU A 262 -6.69 -15.21 14.40
N GLY A 263 -7.99 -15.26 14.04
CA GLY A 263 -8.99 -14.27 14.44
C GLY A 263 -8.77 -12.88 13.80
N ILE A 264 -8.23 -12.82 12.58
CA ILE A 264 -7.87 -11.57 11.89
C ILE A 264 -8.79 -11.39 10.67
N ASP A 265 -9.30 -10.17 10.45
CA ASP A 265 -10.05 -9.83 9.24
C ASP A 265 -9.08 -9.64 8.06
N PRO A 266 -9.18 -10.41 6.95
CA PRO A 266 -8.34 -10.25 5.77
C PRO A 266 -8.35 -8.85 5.18
N LEU A 267 -9.44 -8.09 5.35
CA LEU A 267 -9.54 -6.70 4.88
C LEU A 267 -8.62 -5.75 5.63
N GLN A 268 -8.20 -6.08 6.85
CA GLN A 268 -7.28 -5.29 7.66
C GLN A 268 -5.80 -5.68 7.48
N ILE A 269 -5.55 -6.70 6.63
CA ILE A 269 -4.21 -7.22 6.40
C ILE A 269 -3.55 -6.55 5.20
N THR A 270 -2.27 -6.22 5.38
CA THR A 270 -1.40 -5.57 4.40
C THR A 270 -1.28 -6.34 3.08
N ASN A 271 -1.25 -5.60 1.97
CA ASN A 271 -0.91 -6.05 0.63
C ASN A 271 0.21 -5.16 0.08
N GLU A 272 1.17 -5.75 -0.64
CA GLU A 272 2.36 -5.03 -1.11
C GLU A 272 2.53 -5.08 -2.65
N GLY A 273 1.52 -5.58 -3.36
CA GLY A 273 1.54 -5.70 -4.81
C GLY A 273 0.17 -5.46 -5.46
N LYS A 274 -0.65 -4.62 -4.85
CA LYS A 274 -2.03 -4.34 -5.28
C LYS A 274 -2.32 -2.84 -5.30
N ALA A 275 -3.36 -2.46 -6.03
CA ALA A 275 -4.00 -1.14 -5.93
C ALA A 275 -5.51 -1.30 -5.83
N ILE A 276 -6.13 -0.38 -5.13
CA ILE A 276 -7.55 -0.11 -5.16
C ILE A 276 -7.77 1.03 -6.15
N LEU A 277 -8.65 0.81 -7.11
CA LEU A 277 -9.00 1.77 -8.15
C LEU A 277 -10.47 2.13 -8.04
N ALA A 278 -10.80 3.41 -7.98
CA ALA A 278 -12.14 3.89 -8.23
C ALA A 278 -12.28 4.25 -9.71
N VAL A 279 -13.28 3.71 -10.37
CA VAL A 279 -13.43 3.82 -11.83
C VAL A 279 -14.87 4.16 -12.19
N LYS A 280 -15.05 5.19 -13.02
CA LYS A 280 -16.38 5.54 -13.55
C LYS A 280 -17.05 4.32 -14.19
N LEU A 281 -18.33 4.10 -13.89
CA LEU A 281 -19.11 2.94 -14.34
C LEU A 281 -18.90 2.62 -15.84
N LYS A 282 -18.97 3.62 -16.71
CA LYS A 282 -18.84 3.45 -18.17
C LYS A 282 -17.47 2.93 -18.65
N TYR A 283 -16.42 3.02 -17.80
CA TYR A 283 -15.07 2.54 -18.09
C TYR A 283 -14.72 1.25 -17.36
N CYS A 284 -15.52 0.85 -16.37
CA CYS A 284 -15.21 -0.24 -15.43
C CYS A 284 -14.80 -1.53 -16.15
N GLU A 285 -15.62 -2.04 -17.05
CA GLU A 285 -15.33 -3.27 -17.80
C GLU A 285 -14.08 -3.18 -18.69
N LYS A 286 -13.83 -2.00 -19.28
CA LYS A 286 -12.64 -1.79 -20.12
C LYS A 286 -11.37 -1.77 -19.27
N VAL A 287 -11.41 -1.06 -18.13
CA VAL A 287 -10.30 -1.00 -17.17
C VAL A 287 -10.03 -2.39 -16.61
N LEU A 288 -11.07 -3.11 -16.15
CA LEU A 288 -10.93 -4.45 -15.59
C LEU A 288 -10.28 -5.42 -16.58
N ARG A 289 -10.73 -5.42 -17.84
CA ARG A 289 -10.12 -6.24 -18.90
C ARG A 289 -8.66 -5.87 -19.14
N ALA A 290 -8.34 -4.58 -19.22
CA ALA A 290 -6.97 -4.13 -19.43
C ALA A 290 -6.05 -4.53 -18.26
N VAL A 291 -6.49 -4.32 -17.03
CA VAL A 291 -5.74 -4.72 -15.82
C VAL A 291 -5.46 -6.22 -15.83
N ARG A 292 -6.45 -7.06 -16.16
CA ARG A 292 -6.32 -8.53 -16.20
C ARG A 292 -5.31 -9.04 -17.23
N THR A 293 -4.90 -8.25 -18.22
CA THR A 293 -3.85 -8.64 -19.17
C THR A 293 -2.45 -8.57 -18.56
N THR A 294 -2.28 -7.90 -17.43
CA THR A 294 -0.97 -7.69 -16.80
C THR A 294 -0.59 -8.86 -15.87
N LYS A 295 0.70 -8.96 -15.59
CA LYS A 295 1.25 -10.01 -14.72
C LYS A 295 0.57 -10.05 -13.34
N TYR A 296 0.36 -8.87 -12.73
CA TYR A 296 -0.13 -8.72 -11.36
C TYR A 296 -1.62 -8.37 -11.27
N GLY A 297 -2.29 -8.17 -12.41
CA GLY A 297 -3.72 -7.85 -12.48
C GLY A 297 -4.65 -9.00 -12.81
N LYS A 298 -4.15 -10.23 -12.99
CA LYS A 298 -4.94 -11.38 -13.48
C LYS A 298 -6.17 -11.70 -12.65
N LYS A 299 -6.10 -11.48 -11.32
CA LYS A 299 -7.20 -11.73 -10.38
C LYS A 299 -7.99 -10.44 -10.03
N ALA A 300 -7.80 -9.36 -10.80
CA ALA A 300 -8.53 -8.12 -10.59
C ALA A 300 -10.06 -8.33 -10.69
N CYS A 301 -10.79 -7.69 -9.79
CA CYS A 301 -12.25 -7.74 -9.80
C CYS A 301 -12.88 -6.49 -9.19
N VAL A 302 -14.17 -6.29 -9.50
CA VAL A 302 -15.00 -5.27 -8.87
C VAL A 302 -15.45 -5.82 -7.52
N ILE A 303 -15.15 -5.09 -6.44
CA ILE A 303 -15.49 -5.47 -5.06
C ILE A 303 -16.61 -4.63 -4.44
N GLY A 304 -16.98 -3.50 -5.08
CA GLY A 304 -17.99 -2.60 -4.54
C GLY A 304 -18.25 -1.40 -5.41
N GLU A 305 -18.98 -0.44 -4.84
CA GLU A 305 -19.33 0.83 -5.49
C GLU A 305 -19.36 1.99 -4.51
N VAL A 306 -19.11 3.18 -5.02
CA VAL A 306 -19.21 4.43 -4.26
C VAL A 306 -20.65 4.93 -4.26
N THR A 307 -21.12 5.35 -3.09
CA THR A 307 -22.49 5.89 -2.89
C THR A 307 -22.44 7.29 -2.28
N ALA A 308 -23.51 8.06 -2.48
CA ALA A 308 -23.73 9.32 -1.74
C ALA A 308 -24.24 9.09 -0.32
N GLU A 309 -24.77 7.90 -0.03
CA GLU A 309 -25.23 7.51 1.29
C GLU A 309 -24.06 7.16 2.19
N HIS A 310 -24.23 7.31 3.51
CA HIS A 310 -23.23 6.96 4.54
C HIS A 310 -21.85 7.61 4.32
N PRO A 311 -21.72 8.94 4.25
CA PRO A 311 -20.46 9.62 3.99
C PRO A 311 -19.39 9.25 5.02
N GLY A 312 -18.21 8.82 4.54
CA GLY A 312 -17.09 8.39 5.37
C GLY A 312 -17.19 6.96 5.91
N GLU A 313 -18.24 6.21 5.56
CA GLU A 313 -18.45 4.84 6.05
C GLU A 313 -18.33 3.80 4.93
N ILE A 314 -17.83 2.63 5.29
CA ILE A 314 -17.74 1.46 4.42
C ILE A 314 -18.72 0.40 4.92
N ILE A 315 -19.73 0.10 4.12
CA ILE A 315 -20.74 -0.92 4.44
C ILE A 315 -20.48 -2.15 3.57
N MET A 316 -20.34 -3.32 4.18
CA MET A 316 -20.22 -4.59 3.47
C MET A 316 -21.52 -5.36 3.54
N LYS A 317 -22.07 -5.70 2.37
CA LYS A 317 -23.17 -6.66 2.22
C LYS A 317 -22.62 -8.06 2.40
N THR A 318 -23.12 -8.79 3.39
CA THR A 318 -22.62 -10.11 3.76
C THR A 318 -23.28 -11.21 2.93
N VAL A 319 -22.60 -12.34 2.76
CA VAL A 319 -23.11 -13.53 2.04
C VAL A 319 -24.35 -14.15 2.69
N VAL A 320 -24.59 -13.87 3.98
CA VAL A 320 -25.77 -14.33 4.72
C VAL A 320 -26.95 -13.35 4.66
N GLY A 321 -26.86 -12.29 3.83
CA GLY A 321 -27.96 -11.33 3.60
C GLY A 321 -28.04 -10.16 4.58
N GLY A 322 -27.05 -10.02 5.49
CA GLY A 322 -26.92 -8.86 6.41
C GLY A 322 -26.00 -7.76 5.83
N SER A 323 -25.72 -6.78 6.67
CA SER A 323 -24.71 -5.74 6.41
C SER A 323 -23.86 -5.50 7.66
N ARG A 324 -22.57 -5.21 7.49
CA ARG A 324 -21.69 -4.78 8.58
C ARG A 324 -20.86 -3.56 8.17
N LEU A 325 -20.47 -2.77 9.14
CA LEU A 325 -19.43 -1.75 8.94
C LEU A 325 -18.06 -2.42 8.77
N VAL A 326 -17.25 -1.84 7.89
CA VAL A 326 -15.82 -2.19 7.74
C VAL A 326 -15.05 -1.02 8.30
N GLU A 327 -14.57 -1.16 9.52
CA GLU A 327 -13.84 -0.12 10.24
C GLU A 327 -12.35 -0.21 9.96
N SER A 328 -11.68 0.95 9.98
CA SER A 328 -10.21 1.02 9.98
C SER A 328 -9.68 0.38 11.27
N PRO A 329 -8.59 -0.43 11.21
CA PRO A 329 -8.03 -1.02 12.41
C PRO A 329 -7.54 0.06 13.38
N LEU A 330 -7.75 -0.15 14.69
CA LEU A 330 -7.24 0.74 15.73
C LEU A 330 -5.72 0.57 15.95
N GLY A 331 -5.21 -0.61 15.71
CA GLY A 331 -3.80 -0.97 15.82
C GLY A 331 -3.39 -1.93 14.71
N ASP A 332 -2.15 -2.39 14.74
CA ASP A 332 -1.64 -3.33 13.76
C ASP A 332 -1.95 -4.77 14.20
N PRO A 333 -2.83 -5.49 13.47
CA PRO A 333 -3.12 -6.90 13.78
C PRO A 333 -1.90 -7.81 13.59
N ALA A 334 -0.89 -7.34 12.85
CA ALA A 334 0.32 -8.09 12.57
C ALA A 334 1.54 -7.14 12.50
N PRO A 335 2.11 -6.71 13.64
CA PRO A 335 3.18 -5.72 13.69
C PRO A 335 4.41 -6.12 12.88
N ARG A 336 5.06 -5.13 12.22
CA ARG A 336 6.28 -5.31 11.44
C ARG A 336 6.12 -6.31 10.28
N ILE A 337 5.12 -6.12 9.46
CA ILE A 337 4.90 -6.86 8.22
C ILE A 337 5.39 -6.07 7.00
N CYS A 338 5.52 -4.74 7.12
CA CYS A 338 6.03 -3.86 6.07
C CYS A 338 6.94 -2.76 6.63
#